data_3a0c5f94a01c568495bce6587dca626f
#
_entry.id   3a0c5f94a01c568495bce6587dca626f
#
_cell.length_a   1.000
_cell.length_b   1.000
_cell.length_c   1.000
_cell.angle_alpha   90.00
_cell.angle_beta   90.00
_cell.angle_gamma   90.00
#
_symmetry.space_group_name_H-M   'P 1'
#
loop_
_entity.id
_entity.type
_entity.pdbx_description
1 polymer ?
#
loop_
_entity_poly.entity_id
_entity_poly.type
_entity_poly.pdbx_seq_one_letter_code
_entity_poly.pdbx_strand_id
1 'polypeptide(L)'
;MKYDLLIAGFGTAGSIAAIAAARRGASVLVLEKNTYPGGTHTGGFLPGYYLQPASGLMAEIDAMVEKRIAGGTWAGGRTEVKKYILEEEALRYGATIRYGAIPTAVEVRDGAVTGVTWYEGTRRYSAEIRQALDATGEAALCRLAGCELTGGRASDGQFQPFTNTMCRRGERSIGAANFDAGRIDQTSAEELSAGMLETLLVHLSDDYTKSMELLAPSDLPGIREGVHIVSEQQLTMEDFFSGSADCTEVVGYAYSNIDTHANDMPFESTLFQDWMIGCSMWGTALWFPLPRRALVPRGFRNLQAASRCWGVDHDLGHALRMNAAMGTIGEAAAEWAVLAANRNCALLEVPYGELAARLPLPPSPLPENDRFLKLDAEAVRSGLAGKTPGFAQWSSLRLPREMLLSWFAEAEDSDFKRHLAFALALRNEPAVLPLLRRMFAQRDPFQPETSRKYNHARGYVALYFLGRLADAELVEPIGQVLLDQQSDHRYEYASHAIGALLRIGQAHPERRAGIGAILRKFAEDPDQILMARLKGTADTMKRMDGAFRITVARTLNDWGIPHRIGETLQKLPLDFHEWRMAERLQAR
;
A
#
# COMPACT_ATOMS: atom_id res chain seq x y z
N MET A 1 5.73 16.29 -34.38
CA MET A 1 5.73 17.29 -33.29
C MET A 1 6.91 16.96 -32.40
N LYS A 2 7.49 17.96 -31.71
CA LYS A 2 8.64 17.75 -30.81
C LYS A 2 8.38 18.42 -29.49
N TYR A 3 8.66 17.74 -28.38
CA TYR A 3 8.47 18.24 -27.02
C TYR A 3 9.69 17.98 -26.15
N ASP A 4 9.93 18.86 -25.19
CA ASP A 4 10.99 18.69 -24.20
C ASP A 4 10.60 17.63 -23.17
N LEU A 5 9.32 17.57 -22.80
CA LEU A 5 8.81 16.61 -21.82
C LEU A 5 7.47 16.01 -22.27
N LEU A 6 7.42 14.67 -22.27
CA LEU A 6 6.17 13.89 -22.29
C LEU A 6 5.76 13.57 -20.85
N ILE A 7 4.50 13.78 -20.52
CA ILE A 7 3.87 13.30 -19.28
C ILE A 7 2.71 12.38 -19.66
N ALA A 8 2.83 11.10 -19.35
CA ALA A 8 1.73 10.16 -19.48
C ALA A 8 0.96 10.09 -18.16
N GLY A 9 -0.33 10.46 -18.21
CA GLY A 9 -1.21 10.63 -17.05
C GLY A 9 -1.22 12.06 -16.50
N PHE A 10 -2.42 12.62 -16.34
CA PHE A 10 -2.66 13.94 -15.78
C PHE A 10 -3.32 13.83 -14.39
N GLY A 11 -2.93 12.78 -13.65
CA GLY A 11 -3.36 12.50 -12.29
C GLY A 11 -2.75 13.45 -11.25
N THR A 12 -2.73 13.05 -9.97
CA THR A 12 -2.21 13.87 -8.86
C THR A 12 -0.77 14.35 -9.11
N ALA A 13 0.14 13.44 -9.45
CA ALA A 13 1.53 13.78 -9.72
C ALA A 13 1.70 14.46 -11.08
N GLY A 14 1.06 13.92 -12.12
CA GLY A 14 1.23 14.39 -13.50
C GLY A 14 0.73 15.82 -13.73
N SER A 15 -0.35 16.24 -13.04
CA SER A 15 -0.84 17.62 -13.16
C SER A 15 0.12 18.62 -12.52
N ILE A 16 0.67 18.30 -11.37
CA ILE A 16 1.71 19.13 -10.72
C ILE A 16 2.97 19.17 -11.58
N ALA A 17 3.39 18.03 -12.13
CA ALA A 17 4.55 17.95 -13.03
C ALA A 17 4.37 18.81 -14.29
N ALA A 18 3.18 18.76 -14.92
CA ALA A 18 2.91 19.53 -16.12
C ALA A 18 2.99 21.04 -15.87
N ILE A 19 2.40 21.52 -14.76
CA ILE A 19 2.45 22.92 -14.37
C ILE A 19 3.90 23.34 -14.05
N ALA A 20 4.62 22.54 -13.25
CA ALA A 20 6.01 22.84 -12.87
C ALA A 20 6.93 22.97 -14.10
N ALA A 21 6.88 21.99 -15.01
CA ALA A 21 7.71 22.01 -16.24
C ALA A 21 7.33 23.17 -17.16
N ALA A 22 6.05 23.41 -17.39
CA ALA A 22 5.57 24.49 -18.25
C ALA A 22 5.93 25.87 -17.67
N ARG A 23 5.85 26.08 -16.36
CA ARG A 23 6.32 27.30 -15.67
C ARG A 23 7.81 27.59 -15.92
N ARG A 24 8.61 26.55 -16.17
CA ARG A 24 10.04 26.67 -16.55
C ARG A 24 10.26 26.92 -18.03
N GLY A 25 9.20 27.04 -18.83
CA GLY A 25 9.27 27.29 -20.27
C GLY A 25 9.54 26.04 -21.12
N ALA A 26 9.46 24.83 -20.55
CA ALA A 26 9.56 23.60 -21.30
C ALA A 26 8.32 23.40 -22.19
N SER A 27 8.51 22.89 -23.41
CA SER A 27 7.41 22.41 -24.23
C SER A 27 6.92 21.06 -23.71
N VAL A 28 5.71 21.03 -23.13
CA VAL A 28 5.15 19.87 -22.44
C VAL A 28 4.00 19.27 -23.24
N LEU A 29 4.04 17.95 -23.45
CA LEU A 29 2.92 17.14 -23.95
C LEU A 29 2.37 16.29 -22.82
N VAL A 30 1.09 16.44 -22.51
CA VAL A 30 0.36 15.63 -21.52
C VAL A 30 -0.62 14.72 -22.26
N LEU A 31 -0.55 13.41 -22.00
CA LEU A 31 -1.49 12.41 -22.50
C LEU A 31 -2.30 11.84 -21.32
N GLU A 32 -3.62 12.09 -21.30
CA GLU A 32 -4.53 11.62 -20.24
C GLU A 32 -5.67 10.80 -20.87
N LYS A 33 -5.89 9.60 -20.35
CA LYS A 33 -6.96 8.71 -20.81
C LYS A 33 -8.36 9.20 -20.45
N ASN A 34 -8.50 9.87 -19.31
CA ASN A 34 -9.76 10.46 -18.84
C ASN A 34 -9.96 11.86 -19.46
N THR A 35 -11.05 12.52 -19.07
CA THR A 35 -11.43 13.86 -19.54
C THR A 35 -11.25 14.95 -18.48
N TYR A 36 -10.43 14.68 -17.47
CA TYR A 36 -10.19 15.59 -16.35
C TYR A 36 -8.79 15.37 -15.72
N PRO A 37 -8.21 16.42 -15.09
CA PRO A 37 -6.95 16.34 -14.37
C PRO A 37 -7.14 15.92 -12.91
N GLY A 38 -6.00 15.65 -12.22
CA GLY A 38 -5.92 15.46 -10.78
C GLY A 38 -6.18 14.03 -10.30
N GLY A 39 -6.71 13.15 -11.16
CA GLY A 39 -6.86 11.71 -10.88
C GLY A 39 -7.58 11.42 -9.56
N THR A 40 -6.93 10.67 -8.66
CA THR A 40 -7.48 10.27 -7.35
C THR A 40 -7.92 11.47 -6.51
N HIS A 41 -7.17 12.58 -6.57
CA HIS A 41 -7.44 13.79 -5.79
C HIS A 41 -8.67 14.59 -6.28
N THR A 42 -9.17 14.29 -7.46
CA THR A 42 -10.35 14.92 -8.07
C THR A 42 -11.39 13.88 -8.44
N GLY A 43 -11.31 13.23 -9.60
CA GLY A 43 -12.27 12.22 -10.05
C GLY A 43 -12.39 10.99 -9.16
N GLY A 44 -11.36 10.70 -8.36
CA GLY A 44 -11.40 9.67 -7.32
C GLY A 44 -12.15 10.06 -6.04
N PHE A 45 -12.67 11.28 -5.93
CA PHE A 45 -13.33 11.84 -4.75
C PHE A 45 -12.54 11.74 -3.44
N LEU A 46 -11.21 11.80 -3.51
CA LEU A 46 -10.31 11.80 -2.36
C LEU A 46 -9.52 13.12 -2.26
N PRO A 47 -10.20 14.27 -2.05
CA PRO A 47 -9.57 15.60 -2.09
C PRO A 47 -8.71 15.91 -0.87
N GLY A 48 -8.77 15.09 0.15
CA GLY A 48 -8.05 15.28 1.41
C GLY A 48 -6.61 14.79 1.36
N TYR A 49 -5.85 15.24 2.34
CA TYR A 49 -4.51 14.76 2.63
C TYR A 49 -4.52 13.90 3.88
N TYR A 50 -3.81 12.79 3.82
CA TYR A 50 -3.67 11.88 4.93
C TYR A 50 -2.38 12.19 5.69
N LEU A 51 -2.50 12.63 6.95
CA LEU A 51 -1.42 12.99 7.89
C LEU A 51 -0.51 14.15 7.45
N GLN A 52 -0.01 14.16 6.22
CA GLN A 52 0.87 15.21 5.72
C GLN A 52 0.09 16.20 4.86
N PRO A 53 0.14 17.51 5.12
CA PRO A 53 -0.45 18.52 4.25
C PRO A 53 0.31 18.63 2.92
N ALA A 54 -0.31 19.28 1.94
CA ALA A 54 0.37 19.64 0.70
C ALA A 54 1.55 20.59 0.97
N SER A 55 2.56 20.50 0.12
CA SER A 55 3.71 21.41 0.09
C SER A 55 4.01 21.87 -1.34
N GLY A 56 4.91 22.84 -1.50
CA GLY A 56 5.35 23.31 -2.80
C GLY A 56 4.21 23.74 -3.70
N LEU A 57 4.32 23.43 -4.98
CA LEU A 57 3.34 23.81 -6.00
C LEU A 57 1.93 23.26 -5.71
N MET A 58 1.82 22.07 -5.12
CA MET A 58 0.50 21.52 -4.77
C MET A 58 -0.21 22.38 -3.71
N ALA A 59 0.50 22.93 -2.73
CA ALA A 59 -0.07 23.86 -1.75
C ALA A 59 -0.49 25.19 -2.40
N GLU A 60 0.26 25.69 -3.39
CA GLU A 60 -0.13 26.88 -4.17
C GLU A 60 -1.45 26.63 -4.93
N ILE A 61 -1.58 25.47 -5.59
CA ILE A 61 -2.81 25.07 -6.29
C ILE A 61 -3.98 25.00 -5.32
N ASP A 62 -3.80 24.40 -4.14
CA ASP A 62 -4.86 24.31 -3.13
C ASP A 62 -5.28 25.70 -2.63
N ALA A 63 -4.34 26.61 -2.44
CA ALA A 63 -4.66 28.00 -2.08
C ALA A 63 -5.47 28.72 -3.17
N MET A 64 -5.17 28.45 -4.45
CA MET A 64 -5.99 28.97 -5.57
C MET A 64 -7.40 28.39 -5.56
N VAL A 65 -7.56 27.10 -5.28
CA VAL A 65 -8.87 26.44 -5.14
C VAL A 65 -9.67 27.10 -4.02
N GLU A 66 -9.11 27.25 -2.82
CA GLU A 66 -9.78 27.88 -1.68
C GLU A 66 -10.18 29.32 -1.99
N LYS A 67 -9.30 30.08 -2.63
CA LYS A 67 -9.60 31.46 -3.05
C LYS A 67 -10.77 31.54 -4.03
N ARG A 68 -10.85 30.60 -4.99
CA ARG A 68 -11.98 30.54 -5.94
C ARG A 68 -13.30 30.19 -5.25
N ILE A 69 -13.29 29.25 -4.33
CA ILE A 69 -14.48 28.85 -3.55
C ILE A 69 -14.92 30.02 -2.67
N ALA A 70 -14.01 30.66 -1.94
CA ALA A 70 -14.31 31.79 -1.07
C ALA A 70 -14.86 33.03 -1.82
N GLY A 71 -14.49 33.19 -3.09
CA GLY A 71 -15.00 34.26 -3.96
C GLY A 71 -16.49 34.17 -4.31
N GLY A 72 -17.16 33.07 -3.96
CA GLY A 72 -18.62 32.91 -4.07
C GLY A 72 -19.19 32.89 -5.50
N THR A 73 -18.32 32.88 -6.52
CA THR A 73 -18.74 32.91 -7.93
C THR A 73 -18.84 31.52 -8.57
N TRP A 74 -18.49 30.46 -7.83
CA TRP A 74 -18.44 29.09 -8.33
C TRP A 74 -19.40 28.18 -7.56
N ALA A 75 -20.24 27.47 -8.29
CA ALA A 75 -21.21 26.54 -7.71
C ALA A 75 -20.65 25.13 -7.50
N GLY A 76 -19.39 24.88 -7.90
CA GLY A 76 -18.74 23.55 -7.81
C GLY A 76 -18.16 23.25 -6.43
N GLY A 77 -18.10 21.97 -6.09
CA GLY A 77 -17.34 21.49 -4.94
C GLY A 77 -15.83 21.61 -5.12
N ARG A 78 -15.06 21.36 -4.04
CA ARG A 78 -13.59 21.48 -4.04
C ARG A 78 -12.92 20.67 -5.15
N THR A 79 -13.36 19.45 -5.40
CA THR A 79 -12.83 18.57 -6.46
C THR A 79 -13.01 19.16 -7.85
N GLU A 80 -14.19 19.71 -8.15
CA GLU A 80 -14.49 20.29 -9.46
C GLU A 80 -13.72 21.59 -9.70
N VAL A 81 -13.63 22.45 -8.70
CA VAL A 81 -12.81 23.66 -8.77
C VAL A 81 -11.34 23.31 -8.96
N LYS A 82 -10.85 22.25 -8.30
CA LYS A 82 -9.47 21.80 -8.46
C LYS A 82 -9.18 21.26 -9.87
N LYS A 83 -10.10 20.50 -10.48
CA LYS A 83 -9.97 20.09 -11.90
C LYS A 83 -9.73 21.29 -12.79
N TYR A 84 -10.56 22.32 -12.65
CA TYR A 84 -10.45 23.55 -13.44
C TYR A 84 -9.13 24.28 -13.22
N ILE A 85 -8.70 24.49 -11.96
CA ILE A 85 -7.46 25.19 -11.65
C ILE A 85 -6.22 24.46 -12.20
N LEU A 86 -6.17 23.12 -12.08
CA LEU A 86 -5.07 22.34 -12.60
C LEU A 86 -4.93 22.47 -14.12
N GLU A 87 -6.06 22.46 -14.84
CA GLU A 87 -6.06 22.63 -16.29
C GLU A 87 -5.74 24.07 -16.69
N GLU A 88 -6.39 25.06 -16.05
CA GLU A 88 -6.15 26.48 -16.31
C GLU A 88 -4.66 26.83 -16.15
N GLU A 89 -4.01 26.39 -15.06
CA GLU A 89 -2.61 26.68 -14.81
C GLU A 89 -1.67 25.98 -15.80
N ALA A 90 -1.94 24.72 -16.16
CA ALA A 90 -1.14 24.02 -17.15
C ALA A 90 -1.21 24.70 -18.53
N LEU A 91 -2.42 25.04 -18.99
CA LEU A 91 -2.63 25.74 -20.25
C LEU A 91 -2.07 27.16 -20.24
N ARG A 92 -2.18 27.88 -19.12
CA ARG A 92 -1.64 29.24 -18.94
C ARG A 92 -0.15 29.31 -19.22
N TYR A 93 0.61 28.26 -18.86
CA TYR A 93 2.05 28.19 -19.12
C TYR A 93 2.40 27.44 -20.42
N GLY A 94 1.42 27.13 -21.26
CA GLY A 94 1.63 26.60 -22.61
C GLY A 94 1.77 25.08 -22.70
N ALA A 95 1.35 24.30 -21.69
CA ALA A 95 1.30 22.86 -21.80
C ALA A 95 0.27 22.44 -22.87
N THR A 96 0.59 21.41 -23.66
CA THR A 96 -0.32 20.78 -24.62
C THR A 96 -0.99 19.59 -23.93
N ILE A 97 -2.27 19.70 -23.61
CA ILE A 97 -3.05 18.63 -22.98
C ILE A 97 -3.86 17.89 -24.03
N ARG A 98 -3.82 16.55 -23.97
CA ARG A 98 -4.61 15.65 -24.82
C ARG A 98 -5.41 14.71 -23.93
N TYR A 99 -6.71 14.93 -23.85
CA TYR A 99 -7.66 14.05 -23.16
C TYR A 99 -8.15 12.92 -24.07
N GLY A 100 -8.58 11.80 -23.48
CA GLY A 100 -8.94 10.60 -24.23
C GLY A 100 -7.75 10.01 -25.00
N ALA A 101 -6.54 10.38 -24.60
CA ALA A 101 -5.30 10.02 -25.25
C ALA A 101 -4.62 8.84 -24.54
N ILE A 102 -4.43 7.76 -25.29
CA ILE A 102 -3.86 6.52 -24.77
C ILE A 102 -2.53 6.24 -25.46
N PRO A 103 -1.39 6.31 -24.75
CA PRO A 103 -0.10 5.86 -25.28
C PRO A 103 -0.18 4.38 -25.69
N THR A 104 0.30 4.05 -26.86
CA THR A 104 0.26 2.68 -27.40
C THR A 104 1.61 2.14 -27.82
N ALA A 105 2.59 3.02 -28.04
CA ALA A 105 3.97 2.63 -28.29
C ALA A 105 4.93 3.75 -27.92
N VAL A 106 6.16 3.38 -27.58
CA VAL A 106 7.29 4.28 -27.41
C VAL A 106 8.47 3.79 -28.24
N GLU A 107 9.28 4.73 -28.73
CA GLU A 107 10.56 4.42 -29.36
C GLU A 107 11.66 4.54 -28.31
N VAL A 108 12.42 3.48 -28.10
CA VAL A 108 13.56 3.45 -27.20
C VAL A 108 14.85 3.26 -28.00
N ARG A 109 15.85 4.11 -27.78
CA ARG A 109 17.18 4.01 -28.38
C ARG A 109 18.24 4.24 -27.30
N ASP A 110 19.15 3.31 -27.14
CA ASP A 110 20.26 3.39 -26.16
C ASP A 110 19.81 3.76 -24.74
N GLY A 111 18.71 3.15 -24.27
CA GLY A 111 18.13 3.41 -22.95
C GLY A 111 17.41 4.77 -22.84
N ALA A 112 17.14 5.44 -23.95
CA ALA A 112 16.39 6.69 -23.97
C ALA A 112 15.09 6.54 -24.76
N VAL A 113 13.98 7.02 -24.19
CA VAL A 113 12.70 7.18 -24.89
C VAL A 113 12.81 8.40 -25.82
N THR A 114 12.70 8.18 -27.13
CA THR A 114 12.88 9.23 -28.15
C THR A 114 11.59 9.62 -28.85
N GLY A 115 10.55 8.81 -28.73
CA GLY A 115 9.27 9.06 -29.36
C GLY A 115 8.12 8.35 -28.67
N VAL A 116 6.93 8.87 -28.87
CA VAL A 116 5.67 8.30 -28.38
C VAL A 116 4.63 8.26 -29.48
N THR A 117 3.85 7.20 -29.51
CA THR A 117 2.64 7.07 -30.32
C THR A 117 1.44 6.91 -29.42
N TRP A 118 0.35 7.60 -29.75
CA TRP A 118 -0.91 7.50 -29.00
C TRP A 118 -2.12 7.55 -29.93
N TYR A 119 -3.27 7.17 -29.40
CA TYR A 119 -4.57 7.31 -30.05
C TYR A 119 -5.45 8.31 -29.29
N GLU A 120 -6.21 9.13 -30.04
CA GLU A 120 -7.34 9.94 -29.59
C GLU A 120 -8.56 9.46 -30.38
N GLY A 121 -9.44 8.71 -29.72
CA GLY A 121 -10.51 7.99 -30.42
C GLY A 121 -9.94 7.04 -31.49
N THR A 122 -10.20 7.34 -32.77
CA THR A 122 -9.74 6.52 -33.90
C THR A 122 -8.46 7.05 -34.59
N ARG A 123 -7.96 8.21 -34.15
CA ARG A 123 -6.82 8.87 -34.82
C ARG A 123 -5.52 8.56 -34.07
N ARG A 124 -4.51 8.21 -34.86
CA ARG A 124 -3.16 7.95 -34.39
C ARG A 124 -2.31 9.22 -34.54
N TYR A 125 -1.56 9.51 -33.47
CA TYR A 125 -0.60 10.62 -33.42
C TYR A 125 0.77 10.13 -32.96
N SER A 126 1.82 10.90 -33.25
CA SER A 126 3.17 10.66 -32.75
C SER A 126 3.91 11.95 -32.53
N ALA A 127 4.89 11.90 -31.61
CA ALA A 127 5.78 13.01 -31.29
C ALA A 127 7.18 12.50 -30.92
N GLU A 128 8.20 13.32 -31.25
CA GLU A 128 9.54 13.19 -30.71
C GLU A 128 9.58 13.82 -29.32
N ILE A 129 10.32 13.21 -28.40
CA ILE A 129 10.44 13.67 -27.03
C ILE A 129 11.90 13.63 -26.55
N ARG A 130 12.25 14.51 -25.61
CA ARG A 130 13.58 14.56 -25.01
C ARG A 130 13.61 13.89 -23.64
N GLN A 131 12.56 14.08 -22.82
CA GLN A 131 12.38 13.49 -21.50
C GLN A 131 10.98 12.88 -21.39
N ALA A 132 10.82 11.82 -20.63
CA ALA A 132 9.55 11.13 -20.44
C ALA A 132 9.24 10.92 -18.96
N LEU A 133 7.97 11.14 -18.59
CA LEU A 133 7.47 10.97 -17.24
C LEU A 133 6.23 10.07 -17.25
N ASP A 134 6.32 8.91 -16.62
CA ASP A 134 5.18 8.06 -16.35
C ASP A 134 4.49 8.49 -15.03
N ALA A 135 3.35 9.14 -15.17
CA ALA A 135 2.47 9.53 -14.06
C ALA A 135 1.12 8.79 -14.10
N THR A 136 1.06 7.64 -14.80
CA THR A 136 -0.20 6.89 -15.00
C THR A 136 -0.68 6.18 -13.75
N GLY A 137 0.18 5.96 -12.77
CA GLY A 137 -0.11 5.17 -11.57
C GLY A 137 -0.02 3.66 -11.77
N GLU A 138 0.06 3.20 -13.01
CA GLU A 138 0.06 1.79 -13.41
C GLU A 138 1.29 1.43 -14.24
N ALA A 139 2.29 2.33 -14.29
CA ALA A 139 3.52 2.20 -15.07
C ALA A 139 3.24 1.92 -16.57
N ALA A 140 2.18 2.53 -17.14
CA ALA A 140 1.78 2.22 -18.52
C ALA A 140 2.85 2.63 -19.54
N LEU A 141 3.48 3.79 -19.37
CA LEU A 141 4.56 4.24 -20.25
C LEU A 141 5.83 3.40 -20.05
N CYS A 142 6.19 3.12 -18.80
CA CYS A 142 7.32 2.25 -18.44
C CYS A 142 7.15 0.84 -19.02
N ARG A 143 5.93 0.30 -18.97
CA ARG A 143 5.59 -1.00 -19.59
C ARG A 143 5.78 -0.99 -21.09
N LEU A 144 5.31 0.05 -21.78
CA LEU A 144 5.52 0.22 -23.23
C LEU A 144 7.00 0.38 -23.59
N ALA A 145 7.79 0.97 -22.72
CA ALA A 145 9.23 1.10 -22.88
C ALA A 145 10.02 -0.20 -22.61
N GLY A 146 9.38 -1.24 -22.06
CA GLY A 146 10.02 -2.49 -21.71
C GLY A 146 10.79 -2.45 -20.38
N CYS A 147 10.42 -1.56 -19.47
CA CYS A 147 11.00 -1.52 -18.12
C CYS A 147 10.72 -2.81 -17.35
N GLU A 148 11.66 -3.23 -16.52
CA GLU A 148 11.44 -4.28 -15.55
C GLU A 148 10.48 -3.77 -14.47
N LEU A 149 9.45 -4.58 -14.16
CA LEU A 149 8.39 -4.24 -13.24
C LEU A 149 8.25 -5.31 -12.15
N THR A 150 7.87 -4.89 -10.96
CA THR A 150 7.54 -5.74 -9.82
C THR A 150 6.23 -5.26 -9.18
N GLY A 151 5.67 -6.01 -8.25
CA GLY A 151 4.49 -5.58 -7.50
C GLY A 151 3.77 -6.74 -6.82
N GLY A 152 2.91 -6.38 -5.89
CA GLY A 152 2.24 -7.34 -5.03
C GLY A 152 3.14 -7.95 -3.97
N ARG A 153 2.54 -8.58 -2.97
CA ARG A 153 3.28 -9.22 -1.87
C ARG A 153 3.95 -10.52 -2.31
N ALA A 154 5.09 -10.81 -1.68
CA ALA A 154 5.96 -11.93 -2.09
C ALA A 154 5.31 -13.31 -1.93
N SER A 155 4.35 -13.49 -1.02
CA SER A 155 3.74 -14.78 -0.71
C SER A 155 2.86 -15.36 -1.83
N ASP A 156 2.13 -14.49 -2.55
CA ASP A 156 1.15 -14.89 -3.55
C ASP A 156 0.95 -13.91 -4.71
N GLY A 157 1.71 -12.80 -4.73
CA GLY A 157 1.65 -11.78 -5.78
C GLY A 157 0.43 -10.85 -5.67
N GLN A 158 -0.34 -10.89 -4.58
CA GLN A 158 -1.53 -10.07 -4.43
C GLN A 158 -1.16 -8.61 -4.15
N PHE A 159 -1.83 -7.69 -4.87
CA PHE A 159 -1.75 -6.26 -4.63
C PHE A 159 -2.53 -5.87 -3.37
N GLN A 160 -2.34 -4.63 -2.89
CA GLN A 160 -3.14 -4.08 -1.80
C GLN A 160 -4.63 -4.03 -2.18
N PRO A 161 -5.56 -4.19 -1.21
CA PRO A 161 -6.98 -4.03 -1.46
C PRO A 161 -7.30 -2.66 -2.07
N PHE A 162 -8.19 -2.64 -3.05
CA PHE A 162 -8.67 -1.40 -3.65
C PHE A 162 -9.88 -0.84 -2.89
N THR A 163 -10.25 0.39 -3.19
CA THR A 163 -11.47 1.02 -2.69
C THR A 163 -12.33 1.50 -3.85
N ASN A 164 -13.63 1.58 -3.64
CA ASN A 164 -14.53 2.33 -4.49
C ASN A 164 -15.11 3.48 -3.68
N THR A 165 -15.02 4.70 -4.20
CA THR A 165 -15.48 5.90 -3.53
C THR A 165 -16.79 6.37 -4.14
N MET A 166 -17.72 6.81 -3.29
CA MET A 166 -18.99 7.36 -3.70
C MET A 166 -19.15 8.79 -3.20
N CYS A 167 -19.67 9.65 -4.07
CA CYS A 167 -20.17 10.96 -3.68
C CYS A 167 -21.55 10.81 -3.04
N ARG A 168 -21.75 11.37 -1.86
CA ARG A 168 -22.99 11.26 -1.07
C ARG A 168 -23.45 12.59 -0.55
N ARG A 169 -24.75 12.75 -0.45
CA ARG A 169 -25.39 13.89 0.21
C ARG A 169 -25.96 13.47 1.56
N GLY A 170 -25.45 14.06 2.63
CA GLY A 170 -26.05 14.05 3.95
C GLY A 170 -26.97 15.26 4.14
N GLU A 171 -27.53 15.40 5.34
CA GLU A 171 -28.45 16.50 5.65
C GLU A 171 -27.86 17.91 5.45
N ARG A 172 -26.56 18.08 5.72
CA ARG A 172 -25.88 19.39 5.73
C ARG A 172 -24.62 19.46 4.86
N SER A 173 -24.24 18.38 4.20
CA SER A 173 -22.97 18.33 3.45
C SER A 173 -23.01 17.31 2.32
N ILE A 174 -22.19 17.56 1.31
CA ILE A 174 -21.82 16.56 0.30
C ILE A 174 -20.41 16.09 0.66
N GLY A 175 -20.21 14.78 0.69
CA GLY A 175 -18.92 14.18 1.02
C GLY A 175 -18.67 12.90 0.25
N ALA A 176 -17.45 12.40 0.37
CA ALA A 176 -17.07 11.10 -0.16
C ALA A 176 -17.17 10.03 0.94
N ALA A 177 -17.65 8.86 0.56
CA ALA A 177 -17.61 7.67 1.39
C ALA A 177 -16.90 6.55 0.63
N ASN A 178 -16.02 5.82 1.31
CA ASN A 178 -15.29 4.71 0.72
C ASN A 178 -15.34 3.49 1.65
N PHE A 179 -15.07 2.32 1.10
CA PHE A 179 -14.86 1.10 1.85
C PHE A 179 -13.77 0.25 1.18
N ASP A 180 -13.22 -0.70 1.92
CA ASP A 180 -12.23 -1.63 1.40
C ASP A 180 -12.95 -2.69 0.57
N ALA A 181 -12.73 -2.66 -0.74
CA ALA A 181 -13.53 -3.41 -1.71
C ALA A 181 -12.96 -4.80 -2.05
N GLY A 182 -11.92 -5.23 -1.36
CA GLY A 182 -11.22 -6.47 -1.68
C GLY A 182 -10.06 -6.25 -2.63
N ARG A 183 -9.67 -7.29 -3.35
CA ARG A 183 -8.51 -7.27 -4.26
C ARG A 183 -8.96 -7.38 -5.71
N ILE A 184 -8.18 -6.84 -6.61
CA ILE A 184 -8.33 -6.99 -8.06
C ILE A 184 -6.95 -7.04 -8.72
N ASP A 185 -6.85 -7.74 -9.82
CA ASP A 185 -5.73 -7.60 -10.74
C ASP A 185 -6.01 -6.40 -11.65
N GLN A 186 -5.41 -5.27 -11.33
CA GLN A 186 -5.63 -4.04 -12.08
C GLN A 186 -5.08 -4.08 -13.52
N THR A 187 -4.31 -5.08 -13.89
CA THR A 187 -3.86 -5.30 -15.27
C THR A 187 -4.93 -6.01 -16.10
N SER A 188 -5.98 -6.54 -15.47
CA SER A 188 -7.12 -7.18 -16.10
C SER A 188 -8.30 -6.20 -16.19
N ALA A 189 -8.68 -5.82 -17.40
CA ALA A 189 -9.85 -4.98 -17.64
C ALA A 189 -11.17 -5.65 -17.19
N GLU A 190 -11.22 -6.99 -17.26
CA GLU A 190 -12.35 -7.77 -16.78
C GLU A 190 -12.50 -7.68 -15.26
N GLU A 191 -11.40 -7.87 -14.52
CA GLU A 191 -11.41 -7.78 -13.05
C GLU A 191 -11.71 -6.36 -12.58
N LEU A 192 -11.17 -5.33 -13.25
CA LEU A 192 -11.52 -3.94 -12.96
C LEU A 192 -13.03 -3.68 -13.13
N SER A 193 -13.61 -4.15 -14.24
CA SER A 193 -15.03 -3.95 -14.53
C SER A 193 -15.92 -4.70 -13.54
N ALA A 194 -15.59 -5.96 -13.23
CA ALA A 194 -16.32 -6.76 -12.25
C ALA A 194 -16.22 -6.15 -10.85
N GLY A 195 -15.03 -5.77 -10.41
CA GLY A 195 -14.81 -5.14 -9.10
C GLY A 195 -15.56 -3.83 -8.95
N MET A 196 -15.63 -3.00 -9.99
CA MET A 196 -16.44 -1.77 -9.98
C MET A 196 -17.94 -2.06 -9.85
N LEU A 197 -18.44 -3.08 -10.56
CA LEU A 197 -19.84 -3.49 -10.47
C LEU A 197 -20.18 -4.06 -9.08
N GLU A 198 -19.37 -4.98 -8.56
CA GLU A 198 -19.58 -5.58 -7.24
C GLU A 198 -19.59 -4.55 -6.13
N THR A 199 -18.66 -3.58 -6.18
CA THR A 199 -18.61 -2.50 -5.20
C THR A 199 -19.77 -1.52 -5.31
N LEU A 200 -20.30 -1.29 -6.53
CA LEU A 200 -21.50 -0.51 -6.73
C LEU A 200 -22.70 -1.16 -6.04
N LEU A 201 -22.85 -2.49 -6.15
CA LEU A 201 -23.93 -3.22 -5.46
C LEU A 201 -23.84 -3.06 -3.94
N VAL A 202 -22.64 -3.08 -3.35
CA VAL A 202 -22.46 -2.81 -1.91
C VAL A 202 -22.90 -1.39 -1.56
N HIS A 203 -22.55 -0.39 -2.35
CA HIS A 203 -22.96 0.99 -2.11
C HIS A 203 -24.47 1.21 -2.23
N LEU A 204 -25.13 0.44 -3.07
CA LEU A 204 -26.58 0.49 -3.25
C LEU A 204 -27.36 -0.30 -2.19
N SER A 205 -26.67 -1.10 -1.35
CA SER A 205 -27.32 -1.86 -0.28
C SER A 205 -27.84 -0.92 0.82
N ASP A 206 -29.00 -1.24 1.38
CA ASP A 206 -29.64 -0.46 2.43
C ASP A 206 -28.78 -0.33 3.69
N ASP A 207 -27.97 -1.34 3.99
CA ASP A 207 -27.09 -1.35 5.17
C ASP A 207 -25.97 -0.32 5.10
N TYR A 208 -25.50 0.00 3.90
CA TYR A 208 -24.42 0.96 3.71
C TYR A 208 -24.91 2.41 3.61
N THR A 209 -26.15 2.63 3.18
CA THR A 209 -26.67 3.96 2.81
C THR A 209 -27.60 4.59 3.85
N LYS A 210 -27.85 3.97 4.98
CA LYS A 210 -28.90 4.29 6.01
C LYS A 210 -29.17 5.76 6.32
N SER A 211 -28.25 6.68 6.00
CA SER A 211 -28.41 8.10 6.34
C SER A 211 -27.95 9.09 5.25
N MET A 212 -27.54 8.60 4.09
CA MET A 212 -26.94 9.47 3.06
C MET A 212 -27.43 9.08 1.66
N GLU A 213 -27.91 10.06 0.91
CA GLU A 213 -28.27 9.86 -0.49
C GLU A 213 -27.02 9.64 -1.36
N LEU A 214 -27.00 8.58 -2.13
CA LEU A 214 -25.99 8.30 -3.13
C LEU A 214 -26.18 9.21 -4.34
N LEU A 215 -25.16 10.01 -4.68
CA LEU A 215 -25.22 10.93 -5.82
C LEU A 215 -24.52 10.35 -7.05
N ALA A 216 -23.28 9.89 -6.91
CA ALA A 216 -22.51 9.37 -8.01
C ALA A 216 -21.36 8.44 -7.52
N PRO A 217 -21.03 7.39 -8.28
CA PRO A 217 -19.80 6.65 -8.08
C PRO A 217 -18.59 7.47 -8.54
N SER A 218 -17.41 7.12 -8.03
CA SER A 218 -16.15 7.65 -8.55
C SER A 218 -15.91 7.14 -9.97
N ASP A 219 -15.42 8.02 -10.84
CA ASP A 219 -14.97 7.66 -12.20
C ASP A 219 -13.70 6.80 -12.20
N LEU A 220 -13.00 6.74 -11.07
CA LEU A 220 -11.77 5.99 -10.89
C LEU A 220 -11.89 4.99 -9.74
N PRO A 221 -11.50 3.72 -9.94
CA PRO A 221 -11.27 2.82 -8.82
C PRO A 221 -10.12 3.38 -7.96
N GLY A 222 -10.27 3.31 -6.64
CA GLY A 222 -9.24 3.72 -5.69
C GLY A 222 -8.17 2.65 -5.55
N ILE A 223 -7.37 2.49 -6.61
CA ILE A 223 -6.24 1.54 -6.63
C ILE A 223 -5.14 2.06 -5.72
N ARG A 224 -4.83 1.31 -4.66
CA ARG A 224 -3.78 1.67 -3.70
C ARG A 224 -2.40 1.28 -4.17
N GLU A 225 -2.27 0.10 -4.78
CA GLU A 225 -1.03 -0.41 -5.32
C GLU A 225 -1.22 -0.86 -6.75
N GLY A 226 -0.25 -0.56 -7.58
CA GLY A 226 -0.03 -1.10 -8.90
C GLY A 226 1.30 -1.80 -9.00
N VAL A 227 1.70 -2.06 -10.23
CA VAL A 227 3.08 -2.46 -10.48
C VAL A 227 4.02 -1.28 -10.18
N HIS A 228 5.20 -1.60 -9.69
CA HIS A 228 6.30 -0.69 -9.44
C HIS A 228 7.42 -0.93 -10.45
N ILE A 229 8.15 0.12 -10.80
CA ILE A 229 9.37 -0.04 -11.58
C ILE A 229 10.46 -0.69 -10.73
N VAL A 230 11.28 -1.54 -11.33
CA VAL A 230 12.60 -1.86 -10.79
C VAL A 230 13.51 -0.68 -11.12
N SER A 231 13.85 0.10 -10.12
CA SER A 231 14.52 1.40 -10.25
C SER A 231 16.02 1.32 -10.02
N GLU A 232 16.74 2.42 -10.31
CA GLU A 232 18.17 2.57 -10.01
C GLU A 232 18.47 2.51 -8.50
N GLN A 233 17.47 2.75 -7.68
CA GLN A 233 17.51 2.57 -6.22
C GLN A 233 16.13 2.14 -5.75
N GLN A 234 15.97 0.87 -5.40
CA GLN A 234 14.74 0.39 -4.79
C GLN A 234 14.68 0.83 -3.33
N LEU A 235 13.57 1.41 -2.90
CA LEU A 235 13.32 1.72 -1.49
C LEU A 235 12.43 0.62 -0.90
N THR A 236 12.96 -0.11 0.08
CA THR A 236 12.27 -1.22 0.72
C THR A 236 12.00 -0.96 2.20
N MET A 237 11.00 -1.66 2.76
CA MET A 237 10.72 -1.61 4.19
C MET A 237 11.93 -2.12 5.00
N GLU A 238 12.62 -3.15 4.51
CA GLU A 238 13.83 -3.70 5.13
C GLU A 238 14.95 -2.66 5.19
N ASP A 239 15.28 -2.02 4.07
CA ASP A 239 16.32 -0.99 4.02
C ASP A 239 16.01 0.20 4.90
N PHE A 240 14.74 0.62 4.94
CA PHE A 240 14.31 1.73 5.77
C PHE A 240 14.49 1.43 7.26
N PHE A 241 14.01 0.29 7.75
CA PHE A 241 14.08 -0.04 9.17
C PHE A 241 15.47 -0.50 9.64
N SER A 242 16.27 -1.10 8.77
CA SER A 242 17.68 -1.42 9.07
C SER A 242 18.57 -0.19 9.09
N GLY A 243 18.13 0.90 8.43
CA GLY A 243 18.91 2.13 8.25
C GLY A 243 19.93 2.03 7.10
N SER A 244 19.77 1.05 6.20
CA SER A 244 20.62 0.89 5.01
C SER A 244 20.13 1.71 3.81
N ALA A 245 18.92 2.29 3.87
CA ALA A 245 18.39 3.14 2.81
C ALA A 245 19.31 4.34 2.56
N ASP A 246 19.74 4.52 1.30
CA ASP A 246 20.49 5.71 0.91
C ASP A 246 19.55 6.92 0.84
N CYS A 247 19.78 7.88 1.72
CA CYS A 247 18.99 9.13 1.85
C CYS A 247 19.79 10.38 1.45
N THR A 248 20.85 10.23 0.66
CA THR A 248 21.76 11.36 0.33
C THR A 248 21.18 12.28 -0.75
N GLU A 249 20.38 11.76 -1.68
CA GLU A 249 19.82 12.51 -2.81
C GLU A 249 18.29 12.46 -2.80
N VAL A 250 17.68 13.06 -1.78
CA VAL A 250 16.23 13.07 -1.63
C VAL A 250 15.58 14.25 -2.37
N VAL A 251 14.41 14.03 -2.93
CA VAL A 251 13.58 15.07 -3.58
C VAL A 251 12.44 15.56 -2.68
N GLY A 252 12.31 14.99 -1.51
CA GLY A 252 11.32 15.34 -0.50
C GLY A 252 11.23 14.30 0.59
N TYR A 253 10.22 14.47 1.45
CA TYR A 253 9.90 13.54 2.53
C TYR A 253 8.40 13.31 2.56
N ALA A 254 8.00 12.08 2.88
CA ALA A 254 6.62 11.70 3.14
C ALA A 254 6.42 11.45 4.63
N TYR A 255 5.32 11.94 5.20
CA TYR A 255 4.91 11.65 6.57
C TYR A 255 3.63 10.82 6.56
N SER A 256 3.73 9.56 6.92
CA SER A 256 2.61 8.62 6.93
C SER A 256 2.84 7.50 7.94
N ASN A 257 1.75 6.84 8.36
CA ASN A 257 1.87 5.48 8.87
C ASN A 257 1.90 4.49 7.71
N ILE A 258 2.24 3.25 7.97
CA ILE A 258 2.09 2.15 7.01
C ILE A 258 0.60 1.79 6.98
N ASP A 259 -0.17 2.49 6.13
CA ASP A 259 -1.64 2.45 6.08
C ASP A 259 -2.13 1.23 5.32
N THR A 260 -2.04 0.07 5.97
CA THR A 260 -2.57 -1.17 5.40
C THR A 260 -4.10 -1.22 5.44
N HIS A 261 -4.66 -1.82 4.42
CA HIS A 261 -6.06 -2.21 4.31
C HIS A 261 -6.22 -3.73 4.10
N ALA A 262 -5.14 -4.49 4.26
CA ALA A 262 -5.17 -5.94 4.15
C ALA A 262 -6.00 -6.54 5.27
N ASN A 263 -6.91 -7.44 4.91
CA ASN A 263 -7.69 -8.23 5.85
C ASN A 263 -7.13 -9.66 6.01
N ASP A 264 -6.16 -10.03 5.21
CA ASP A 264 -5.48 -11.34 5.21
C ASP A 264 -4.00 -11.20 5.62
N MET A 265 -3.78 -10.45 6.72
CA MET A 265 -2.47 -10.13 7.31
C MET A 265 -1.50 -11.32 7.44
N PRO A 266 -1.94 -12.57 7.70
CA PRO A 266 -1.04 -13.71 7.79
C PRO A 266 -0.23 -14.01 6.52
N PHE A 267 -0.62 -13.43 5.38
CA PHE A 267 0.05 -13.62 4.09
C PHE A 267 0.99 -12.46 3.70
N GLU A 268 1.02 -11.38 4.50
CA GLU A 268 1.98 -10.29 4.36
C GLU A 268 3.41 -10.73 4.76
N SER A 269 4.43 -9.94 4.46
CA SER A 269 5.81 -10.25 4.83
C SER A 269 5.98 -10.38 6.34
N THR A 270 7.01 -11.10 6.78
CA THR A 270 7.29 -11.26 8.21
C THR A 270 7.60 -9.93 8.87
N LEU A 271 8.38 -9.05 8.21
CA LEU A 271 8.70 -7.73 8.74
C LEU A 271 7.45 -6.86 8.90
N PHE A 272 6.57 -6.90 7.90
CA PHE A 272 5.28 -6.21 7.93
C PHE A 272 4.40 -6.68 9.09
N GLN A 273 4.31 -8.00 9.29
CA GLN A 273 3.55 -8.59 10.41
C GLN A 273 4.17 -8.30 11.77
N ASP A 274 5.51 -8.30 11.88
CA ASP A 274 6.21 -7.92 13.11
C ASP A 274 5.86 -6.48 13.51
N TRP A 275 5.81 -5.56 12.53
CA TRP A 275 5.39 -4.18 12.74
C TRP A 275 3.91 -4.07 13.13
N MET A 276 3.03 -4.67 12.31
CA MET A 276 1.58 -4.50 12.43
C MET A 276 0.98 -5.26 13.60
N ILE A 277 1.40 -6.51 13.80
CA ILE A 277 0.82 -7.45 14.76
C ILE A 277 1.71 -7.56 15.98
N GLY A 278 2.98 -7.89 15.76
CA GLY A 278 3.95 -8.10 16.84
C GLY A 278 4.07 -6.89 17.77
N CYS A 279 4.13 -5.70 17.19
CA CYS A 279 4.29 -4.43 17.90
C CYS A 279 3.04 -3.55 17.92
N SER A 280 1.96 -3.89 17.19
CA SER A 280 0.73 -3.08 17.07
C SER A 280 0.99 -1.64 16.61
N MET A 281 1.87 -1.44 15.62
CA MET A 281 2.40 -0.13 15.21
C MET A 281 1.64 0.52 14.05
N TRP A 282 0.46 0.03 13.67
CA TRP A 282 -0.29 0.55 12.51
C TRP A 282 -0.45 2.07 12.52
N GLY A 283 -0.76 2.66 13.66
CA GLY A 283 -1.04 4.09 13.79
C GLY A 283 0.21 4.98 13.90
N THR A 284 1.41 4.40 13.91
CA THR A 284 2.66 5.14 14.07
C THR A 284 3.06 5.78 12.76
N ALA A 285 2.95 7.11 12.70
CA ALA A 285 3.39 7.86 11.55
C ALA A 285 4.88 8.15 11.62
N LEU A 286 5.57 7.93 10.50
CA LEU A 286 7.00 8.12 10.33
C LEU A 286 7.28 9.05 9.15
N TRP A 287 8.45 9.66 9.16
CA TRP A 287 9.01 10.34 8.02
C TRP A 287 9.78 9.35 7.14
N PHE A 288 9.50 9.37 5.86
CA PHE A 288 10.17 8.53 4.86
C PHE A 288 10.89 9.42 3.84
N PRO A 289 12.11 9.07 3.42
CA PRO A 289 12.79 9.78 2.35
C PRO A 289 12.17 9.44 0.99
N LEU A 290 12.25 10.40 0.05
CA LEU A 290 11.88 10.21 -1.35
C LEU A 290 13.16 10.35 -2.19
N PRO A 291 13.97 9.28 -2.37
CA PRO A 291 15.22 9.36 -3.11
C PRO A 291 14.97 9.51 -4.62
N ARG A 292 15.68 10.44 -5.30
CA ARG A 292 15.48 10.69 -6.72
C ARG A 292 15.73 9.48 -7.61
N ARG A 293 16.72 8.65 -7.25
CA ARG A 293 17.09 7.47 -8.02
C ARG A 293 16.00 6.39 -8.04
N ALA A 294 15.08 6.41 -7.07
CA ALA A 294 13.93 5.53 -7.05
C ALA A 294 12.85 5.91 -8.08
N LEU A 295 12.96 7.10 -8.70
CA LEU A 295 12.07 7.52 -9.78
C LEU A 295 12.53 7.05 -11.16
N VAL A 296 13.76 6.58 -11.32
CA VAL A 296 14.36 6.23 -12.61
C VAL A 296 14.37 4.71 -12.80
N PRO A 297 13.65 4.18 -13.82
CA PRO A 297 13.74 2.76 -14.15
C PRO A 297 15.16 2.37 -14.51
N ARG A 298 15.60 1.20 -14.02
CA ARG A 298 16.95 0.69 -14.27
C ARG A 298 17.27 0.63 -15.75
N GLY A 299 18.41 1.19 -16.14
CA GLY A 299 18.89 1.20 -17.50
C GLY A 299 18.29 2.28 -18.40
N PHE A 300 17.43 3.17 -17.88
CA PHE A 300 16.88 4.29 -18.63
C PHE A 300 17.56 5.61 -18.29
N ARG A 301 17.75 6.45 -19.34
CA ARG A 301 18.49 7.70 -19.22
C ARG A 301 17.61 8.93 -19.08
N ASN A 302 16.37 8.88 -19.57
CA ASN A 302 15.47 10.02 -19.69
C ASN A 302 14.01 9.68 -19.33
N LEU A 303 13.76 8.54 -18.71
CA LEU A 303 12.44 8.09 -18.26
C LEU A 303 12.37 8.12 -16.74
N GLN A 304 11.27 8.64 -16.21
CA GLN A 304 10.95 8.64 -14.79
C GLN A 304 9.57 8.04 -14.54
N ALA A 305 9.36 7.41 -13.40
CA ALA A 305 8.05 7.02 -12.87
C ALA A 305 7.73 7.93 -11.68
N ALA A 306 6.78 8.86 -11.87
CA ALA A 306 6.41 9.82 -10.82
C ALA A 306 4.92 9.67 -10.46
N SER A 307 4.60 8.56 -9.87
CA SER A 307 3.29 8.24 -9.28
C SER A 307 3.46 7.04 -8.35
N ARG A 308 2.40 6.41 -7.88
CA ARG A 308 2.51 5.20 -7.02
C ARG A 308 3.29 4.03 -7.65
N CYS A 309 3.64 4.08 -8.94
CA CYS A 309 4.43 3.05 -9.63
C CYS A 309 5.96 3.22 -9.51
N TRP A 310 6.45 4.20 -8.75
CA TRP A 310 7.88 4.42 -8.53
C TRP A 310 8.56 3.26 -7.78
N GLY A 311 9.87 3.28 -7.67
CA GLY A 311 10.68 2.18 -7.13
C GLY A 311 10.58 1.99 -5.61
N VAL A 312 9.48 1.42 -5.16
CA VAL A 312 9.20 1.08 -3.77
C VAL A 312 8.66 -0.36 -3.70
N ASP A 313 8.91 -1.06 -2.60
CA ASP A 313 8.36 -2.39 -2.40
C ASP A 313 6.86 -2.35 -1.99
N HIS A 314 6.22 -3.53 -2.02
CA HIS A 314 4.82 -3.69 -1.61
C HIS A 314 4.56 -3.14 -0.20
N ASP A 315 5.41 -3.50 0.75
CA ASP A 315 5.22 -3.19 2.17
C ASP A 315 5.29 -1.67 2.43
N LEU A 316 6.31 -1.02 1.90
CA LEU A 316 6.49 0.43 2.09
C LEU A 316 5.55 1.25 1.19
N GLY A 317 5.09 0.68 0.09
CA GLY A 317 4.06 1.24 -0.79
C GLY A 317 2.77 1.61 -0.04
N HIS A 318 2.46 0.96 1.08
CA HIS A 318 1.34 1.32 1.95
C HIS A 318 1.46 2.75 2.53
N ALA A 319 2.67 3.24 2.79
CA ALA A 319 2.93 4.58 3.31
C ALA A 319 3.15 5.61 2.20
N LEU A 320 3.75 5.22 1.06
CA LEU A 320 4.36 6.11 0.09
C LEU A 320 3.51 6.37 -1.17
N ARG A 321 2.21 6.14 -1.10
CA ARG A 321 1.21 6.38 -2.17
C ARG A 321 0.31 7.58 -1.92
N MET A 322 0.52 8.33 -0.84
CA MET A 322 -0.38 9.40 -0.40
C MET A 322 -0.30 10.63 -1.31
N ASN A 323 -1.43 11.34 -1.46
CA ASN A 323 -1.53 12.48 -2.38
C ASN A 323 -0.45 13.55 -2.19
N ALA A 324 -0.07 13.86 -0.95
CA ALA A 324 0.99 14.84 -0.67
C ALA A 324 2.35 14.38 -1.23
N ALA A 325 2.73 13.13 -0.98
CA ALA A 325 3.97 12.56 -1.52
C ALA A 325 3.95 12.52 -3.06
N MET A 326 2.80 12.18 -3.67
CA MET A 326 2.67 12.16 -5.13
C MET A 326 2.84 13.57 -5.73
N GLY A 327 2.31 14.62 -5.08
CA GLY A 327 2.54 16.00 -5.50
C GLY A 327 4.01 16.39 -5.45
N THR A 328 4.68 16.07 -4.36
CA THR A 328 6.13 16.32 -4.17
C THR A 328 6.97 15.61 -5.23
N ILE A 329 6.70 14.32 -5.48
CA ILE A 329 7.40 13.54 -6.52
C ILE A 329 7.14 14.12 -7.91
N GLY A 330 5.90 14.53 -8.21
CA GLY A 330 5.54 15.12 -9.50
C GLY A 330 6.28 16.43 -9.78
N GLU A 331 6.33 17.34 -8.80
CA GLU A 331 7.07 18.60 -8.91
C GLU A 331 8.58 18.34 -9.11
N ALA A 332 9.15 17.47 -8.31
CA ALA A 332 10.57 17.13 -8.37
C ALA A 332 10.97 16.47 -9.70
N ALA A 333 10.17 15.53 -10.18
CA ALA A 333 10.42 14.85 -11.44
C ALA A 333 10.40 15.82 -12.64
N ALA A 334 9.48 16.78 -12.61
CA ALA A 334 9.40 17.83 -13.64
C ALA A 334 10.62 18.75 -13.63
N GLU A 335 11.01 19.28 -12.47
CA GLU A 335 12.19 20.13 -12.32
C GLU A 335 13.46 19.39 -12.80
N TRP A 336 13.57 18.11 -12.46
CA TRP A 336 14.68 17.28 -12.90
C TRP A 336 14.69 17.05 -14.42
N ALA A 337 13.53 16.71 -15.01
CA ALA A 337 13.40 16.54 -16.45
C ALA A 337 13.75 17.80 -17.23
N VAL A 338 13.31 18.98 -16.74
CA VAL A 338 13.64 20.27 -17.35
C VAL A 338 15.15 20.57 -17.29
N LEU A 339 15.79 20.29 -16.15
CA LEU A 339 17.25 20.42 -16.02
C LEU A 339 17.98 19.51 -17.01
N ALA A 340 17.60 18.25 -17.10
CA ALA A 340 18.20 17.27 -18.03
C ALA A 340 17.99 17.69 -19.50
N ALA A 341 16.77 18.13 -19.85
CA ALA A 341 16.46 18.62 -21.20
C ALA A 341 17.31 19.83 -21.58
N ASN A 342 17.43 20.83 -20.71
CA ASN A 342 18.21 22.05 -20.94
C ASN A 342 19.71 21.76 -21.09
N ARG A 343 20.23 20.79 -20.34
CA ARG A 343 21.62 20.35 -20.42
C ARG A 343 21.89 19.35 -21.56
N ASN A 344 20.83 18.84 -22.16
CA ASN A 344 20.91 17.74 -23.13
C ASN A 344 21.72 16.53 -22.59
N CYS A 345 21.43 16.12 -21.34
CA CYS A 345 22.12 15.04 -20.65
C CYS A 345 21.11 14.01 -20.07
N ALA A 346 21.62 12.88 -19.59
CA ALA A 346 20.81 11.92 -18.88
C ALA A 346 20.37 12.46 -17.50
N LEU A 347 19.26 11.94 -16.97
CA LEU A 347 18.72 12.37 -15.68
C LEU A 347 19.77 12.28 -14.57
N LEU A 348 20.44 11.15 -14.42
CA LEU A 348 21.44 10.93 -13.38
C LEU A 348 22.72 11.75 -13.54
N GLU A 349 22.96 12.32 -14.73
CA GLU A 349 24.08 13.24 -14.99
C GLU A 349 23.81 14.67 -14.49
N VAL A 350 22.55 15.00 -14.17
CA VAL A 350 22.20 16.28 -13.54
C VAL A 350 22.74 16.31 -12.12
N PRO A 351 23.60 17.28 -11.75
CA PRO A 351 24.10 17.40 -10.38
C PRO A 351 22.95 17.55 -9.37
N TYR A 352 22.96 16.76 -8.30
CA TYR A 352 21.90 16.80 -7.30
C TYR A 352 21.71 18.21 -6.70
N GLY A 353 22.80 18.92 -6.42
CA GLY A 353 22.72 20.28 -5.86
C GLY A 353 21.92 21.27 -6.72
N GLU A 354 21.94 21.11 -8.06
CA GLU A 354 21.14 21.95 -8.96
C GLU A 354 19.65 21.62 -8.88
N LEU A 355 19.33 20.35 -8.77
CA LEU A 355 17.94 19.92 -8.55
C LEU A 355 17.46 20.37 -7.17
N ALA A 356 18.23 20.10 -6.13
CA ALA A 356 17.88 20.46 -4.75
C ALA A 356 17.63 21.97 -4.58
N ALA A 357 18.40 22.81 -5.29
CA ALA A 357 18.21 24.28 -5.27
C ALA A 357 16.87 24.74 -5.89
N ARG A 358 16.19 23.89 -6.65
CA ARG A 358 14.87 24.18 -7.24
C ARG A 358 13.70 23.66 -6.44
N LEU A 359 13.96 22.77 -5.48
CA LEU A 359 12.91 22.10 -4.70
C LEU A 359 12.72 22.79 -3.34
N PRO A 360 11.49 22.82 -2.81
CA PRO A 360 11.20 23.34 -1.47
C PRO A 360 11.58 22.31 -0.39
N LEU A 361 12.87 21.89 -0.37
CA LEU A 361 13.35 20.85 0.54
C LEU A 361 13.50 21.41 1.96
N PRO A 362 12.76 20.86 2.95
CA PRO A 362 13.01 21.17 4.35
C PRO A 362 14.30 20.47 4.84
N PRO A 363 14.84 20.88 5.99
CA PRO A 363 15.83 20.09 6.71
C PRO A 363 15.29 18.66 6.93
N SER A 364 16.20 17.65 6.97
CA SER A 364 15.78 16.26 7.12
C SER A 364 14.98 16.02 8.42
N PRO A 365 13.73 15.60 8.33
CA PRO A 365 12.92 15.28 9.50
C PRO A 365 13.12 13.84 9.99
N LEU A 366 13.96 13.03 9.33
CA LEU A 366 14.16 11.62 9.68
C LEU A 366 14.58 11.38 11.13
N PRO A 367 15.37 12.24 11.80
CA PRO A 367 15.68 12.08 13.22
C PRO A 367 14.46 12.12 14.15
N GLU A 368 13.34 12.70 13.73
CA GLU A 368 12.10 12.68 14.52
C GLU A 368 11.55 11.27 14.72
N ASN A 369 11.89 10.32 13.83
CA ASN A 369 11.50 8.93 13.95
C ASN A 369 12.13 8.23 15.16
N ASP A 370 13.27 8.73 15.64
CA ASP A 370 14.06 8.09 16.70
C ASP A 370 13.27 7.97 18.01
N ARG A 371 12.33 8.87 18.26
CA ARG A 371 11.40 8.79 19.41
C ARG A 371 10.52 7.54 19.44
N PHE A 372 10.39 6.84 18.30
CA PHE A 372 9.62 5.60 18.17
C PHE A 372 10.51 4.39 17.91
N LEU A 373 11.66 4.60 17.24
CA LEU A 373 12.49 3.53 16.69
C LEU A 373 13.79 3.31 17.44
N LYS A 374 14.23 4.27 18.29
CA LYS A 374 15.56 4.25 18.92
C LYS A 374 15.52 4.66 20.39
N LEU A 375 14.58 4.09 21.15
CA LEU A 375 14.55 4.29 22.60
C LEU A 375 15.81 3.67 23.23
N ASP A 376 16.34 4.32 24.28
CA ASP A 376 17.42 3.76 25.08
C ASP A 376 16.92 2.62 26.00
N ALA A 377 17.85 1.96 26.71
CA ALA A 377 17.54 0.78 27.51
C ALA A 377 16.55 1.07 28.66
N GLU A 378 16.61 2.24 29.28
CA GLU A 378 15.71 2.64 30.36
C GLU A 378 14.30 2.90 29.83
N ALA A 379 14.19 3.66 28.73
CA ALA A 379 12.92 3.91 28.05
C ALA A 379 12.29 2.61 27.50
N VAL A 380 13.10 1.69 26.97
CA VAL A 380 12.63 0.36 26.54
C VAL A 380 12.09 -0.41 27.73
N ARG A 381 12.82 -0.48 28.86
CA ARG A 381 12.37 -1.20 30.06
C ARG A 381 11.06 -0.64 30.61
N SER A 382 10.96 0.68 30.73
CA SER A 382 9.75 1.38 31.15
C SER A 382 8.59 1.17 30.18
N GLY A 383 8.84 1.30 28.89
CA GLY A 383 7.82 1.13 27.85
C GLY A 383 7.23 -0.28 27.77
N LEU A 384 8.05 -1.31 27.98
CA LEU A 384 7.59 -2.71 28.06
C LEU A 384 6.64 -2.96 29.24
N ALA A 385 6.72 -2.19 30.32
CA ALA A 385 5.80 -2.28 31.45
C ALA A 385 4.50 -1.48 31.24
N GLY A 386 4.45 -0.64 30.21
CA GLY A 386 3.37 0.31 29.96
C GLY A 386 2.25 -0.22 29.07
N LYS A 387 1.31 0.68 28.76
CA LYS A 387 0.14 0.39 27.91
C LYS A 387 0.43 0.52 26.40
N THR A 388 1.56 1.09 26.01
CA THR A 388 2.01 1.29 24.63
C THR A 388 3.33 0.58 24.35
N PRO A 389 3.42 -0.76 24.54
CA PRO A 389 4.69 -1.48 24.51
C PRO A 389 5.34 -1.55 23.12
N GLY A 390 4.61 -1.28 22.04
CA GLY A 390 5.07 -1.47 20.68
C GLY A 390 6.37 -0.72 20.34
N PHE A 391 6.51 0.54 20.78
CA PHE A 391 7.74 1.32 20.57
C PHE A 391 8.95 0.69 21.28
N ALA A 392 8.74 0.21 22.50
CA ALA A 392 9.77 -0.44 23.29
C ALA A 392 10.13 -1.83 22.71
N GLN A 393 9.14 -2.60 22.27
CA GLN A 393 9.36 -3.88 21.59
C GLN A 393 10.21 -3.68 20.32
N TRP A 394 9.87 -2.72 19.47
CA TRP A 394 10.62 -2.44 18.26
C TRP A 394 12.04 -1.92 18.57
N SER A 395 12.16 -0.94 19.46
CA SER A 395 13.46 -0.37 19.85
C SER A 395 14.37 -1.39 20.51
N SER A 396 13.82 -2.41 21.19
CA SER A 396 14.59 -3.50 21.81
C SER A 396 15.46 -4.27 20.82
N LEU A 397 15.11 -4.26 19.52
CA LEU A 397 15.93 -4.88 18.47
C LEU A 397 17.34 -4.28 18.38
N ARG A 398 17.60 -3.13 18.96
CA ARG A 398 18.91 -2.47 19.01
C ARG A 398 19.69 -2.74 20.28
N LEU A 399 19.06 -3.27 21.33
CA LEU A 399 19.69 -3.57 22.61
C LEU A 399 20.45 -4.90 22.56
N PRO A 400 21.48 -5.12 23.40
CA PRO A 400 22.14 -6.41 23.51
C PRO A 400 21.15 -7.53 23.87
N ARG A 401 21.24 -8.66 23.16
CA ARG A 401 20.38 -9.83 23.38
C ARG A 401 20.46 -10.34 24.83
N GLU A 402 21.66 -10.40 25.37
CA GLU A 402 21.95 -10.88 26.71
C GLU A 402 21.27 -10.03 27.79
N MET A 403 21.18 -8.72 27.57
CA MET A 403 20.44 -7.80 28.45
C MET A 403 18.95 -8.16 28.52
N LEU A 404 18.33 -8.39 27.38
CA LEU A 404 16.91 -8.76 27.31
C LEU A 404 16.65 -10.13 27.96
N LEU A 405 17.55 -11.09 27.77
CA LEU A 405 17.46 -12.41 28.39
C LEU A 405 17.62 -12.33 29.92
N SER A 406 18.56 -11.50 30.44
CA SER A 406 18.70 -11.26 31.87
C SER A 406 17.42 -10.67 32.46
N TRP A 407 16.86 -9.63 31.82
CA TRP A 407 15.58 -9.05 32.24
C TRP A 407 14.44 -10.09 32.25
N PHE A 408 14.40 -10.96 31.23
CA PHE A 408 13.38 -11.98 31.11
C PHE A 408 13.49 -13.05 32.21
N ALA A 409 14.71 -13.46 32.55
CA ALA A 409 14.97 -14.44 33.60
C ALA A 409 14.60 -13.90 35.00
N GLU A 410 14.93 -12.63 35.28
CA GLU A 410 14.71 -11.96 36.55
C GLU A 410 13.25 -11.53 36.80
N ALA A 411 12.49 -11.27 35.73
CA ALA A 411 11.14 -10.73 35.83
C ALA A 411 10.14 -11.79 36.35
N GLU A 412 9.24 -11.37 37.25
CA GLU A 412 8.04 -12.12 37.57
C GLU A 412 7.01 -12.06 36.43
N ASP A 413 5.98 -12.93 36.44
CA ASP A 413 4.90 -12.92 35.43
C ASP A 413 4.07 -11.63 35.55
N SER A 414 4.32 -10.70 34.68
CA SER A 414 3.80 -9.34 34.65
C SER A 414 3.63 -8.88 33.22
N ASP A 415 2.99 -7.73 32.99
CA ASP A 415 2.90 -7.13 31.65
C ASP A 415 4.28 -6.86 31.06
N PHE A 416 5.24 -6.42 31.88
CA PHE A 416 6.64 -6.27 31.47
C PHE A 416 7.20 -7.55 30.87
N LYS A 417 7.13 -8.68 31.61
CA LYS A 417 7.66 -9.97 31.15
C LYS A 417 6.97 -10.46 29.88
N ARG A 418 5.65 -10.28 29.79
CA ARG A 418 4.85 -10.70 28.63
C ARG A 418 5.19 -9.91 27.38
N HIS A 419 5.36 -8.58 27.49
CA HIS A 419 5.78 -7.75 26.36
C HIS A 419 7.26 -7.98 26.01
N LEU A 420 8.11 -8.24 27.00
CA LEU A 420 9.51 -8.63 26.78
C LEU A 420 9.62 -9.98 26.05
N ALA A 421 8.68 -10.91 26.27
CA ALA A 421 8.61 -12.14 25.50
C ALA A 421 8.38 -11.86 24.00
N PHE A 422 7.56 -10.88 23.64
CA PHE A 422 7.37 -10.47 22.25
C PHE A 422 8.63 -9.82 21.67
N ALA A 423 9.30 -8.96 22.45
CA ALA A 423 10.58 -8.36 22.05
C ALA A 423 11.67 -9.42 21.77
N LEU A 424 11.72 -10.48 22.57
CA LEU A 424 12.60 -11.62 22.35
C LEU A 424 12.13 -12.51 21.19
N ALA A 425 10.83 -12.69 21.00
CA ALA A 425 10.28 -13.43 19.88
C ALA A 425 10.58 -12.75 18.52
N LEU A 426 10.61 -11.42 18.46
CA LEU A 426 11.10 -10.67 17.29
C LEU A 426 12.55 -11.06 16.89
N ARG A 427 13.33 -11.53 17.85
CA ARG A 427 14.72 -12.01 17.65
C ARG A 427 14.81 -13.53 17.46
N ASN A 428 13.69 -14.21 17.26
CA ASN A 428 13.61 -15.67 17.15
C ASN A 428 14.12 -16.41 18.41
N GLU A 429 13.92 -15.86 19.61
CA GLU A 429 14.39 -16.46 20.88
C GLU A 429 13.41 -17.54 21.37
N PRO A 430 13.78 -18.83 21.38
CA PRO A 430 12.88 -19.91 21.75
C PRO A 430 12.59 -19.99 23.25
N ALA A 431 13.40 -19.34 24.10
CA ALA A 431 13.20 -19.34 25.56
C ALA A 431 11.84 -18.77 25.98
N VAL A 432 11.16 -17.99 25.12
CA VAL A 432 9.87 -17.39 25.37
C VAL A 432 8.68 -18.30 25.09
N LEU A 433 8.86 -19.42 24.38
CA LEU A 433 7.78 -20.33 23.98
C LEU A 433 6.83 -20.74 25.13
N PRO A 434 7.33 -21.13 26.31
CA PRO A 434 6.41 -21.52 27.40
C PRO A 434 5.45 -20.38 27.83
N LEU A 435 5.91 -19.12 27.79
CA LEU A 435 5.08 -17.97 28.12
C LEU A 435 4.11 -17.63 27.00
N LEU A 436 4.56 -17.68 25.74
CA LEU A 436 3.70 -17.49 24.58
C LEU A 436 2.56 -18.52 24.54
N ARG A 437 2.87 -19.81 24.80
CA ARG A 437 1.87 -20.88 24.90
C ARG A 437 0.80 -20.60 25.95
N ARG A 438 1.21 -20.10 27.13
CA ARG A 438 0.25 -19.73 28.18
C ARG A 438 -0.63 -18.55 27.77
N MET A 439 -0.05 -17.48 27.22
CA MET A 439 -0.82 -16.32 26.76
C MET A 439 -1.84 -16.70 25.67
N PHE A 440 -1.44 -17.55 24.73
CA PHE A 440 -2.34 -18.08 23.71
C PHE A 440 -3.46 -18.94 24.29
N ALA A 441 -3.13 -19.94 25.14
CA ALA A 441 -4.10 -20.85 25.73
C ALA A 441 -5.13 -20.12 26.62
N GLN A 442 -4.70 -19.08 27.32
CA GLN A 442 -5.55 -18.23 28.17
C GLN A 442 -6.31 -17.17 27.38
N ARG A 443 -6.05 -17.02 26.07
CA ARG A 443 -6.57 -15.92 25.23
C ARG A 443 -6.38 -14.57 25.93
N ASP A 444 -5.13 -14.29 26.37
CA ASP A 444 -4.78 -13.10 27.15
C ASP A 444 -5.44 -11.85 26.54
N PRO A 445 -6.36 -11.17 27.26
CA PRO A 445 -7.22 -10.14 26.71
C PRO A 445 -6.57 -8.76 26.66
N PHE A 446 -5.36 -8.59 27.17
CA PHE A 446 -4.70 -7.28 27.18
C PHE A 446 -4.58 -6.74 25.74
N GLN A 447 -5.05 -5.51 25.53
CA GLN A 447 -4.91 -4.79 24.28
C GLN A 447 -4.01 -3.58 24.46
N PRO A 448 -2.92 -3.43 23.68
CA PRO A 448 -2.06 -2.26 23.78
C PRO A 448 -2.78 -1.01 23.27
N GLU A 449 -2.38 0.16 23.78
CA GLU A 449 -2.89 1.46 23.36
C GLU A 449 -1.94 2.16 22.35
N THR A 450 -1.08 1.41 21.67
CA THR A 450 -0.06 1.96 20.74
C THR A 450 -0.68 2.60 19.50
N SER A 451 -1.82 2.10 19.06
CA SER A 451 -2.51 2.57 17.87
C SER A 451 -3.97 2.93 18.16
N ARG A 452 -4.58 3.76 17.33
CA ARG A 452 -6.03 4.02 17.38
C ARG A 452 -6.87 2.85 16.88
N LYS A 453 -6.26 1.98 16.07
CA LYS A 453 -6.90 0.83 15.42
C LYS A 453 -5.90 -0.33 15.43
N TYR A 454 -6.40 -1.55 15.28
CA TYR A 454 -5.56 -2.76 15.19
C TYR A 454 -4.66 -3.01 16.39
N ASN A 455 -5.11 -2.64 17.57
CA ASN A 455 -4.50 -3.11 18.81
C ASN A 455 -5.01 -4.53 19.06
N HIS A 456 -4.18 -5.51 18.75
CA HIS A 456 -4.55 -6.90 18.88
C HIS A 456 -4.45 -7.36 20.33
N ALA A 457 -5.37 -8.23 20.77
CA ALA A 457 -5.25 -8.87 22.07
C ALA A 457 -3.95 -9.67 22.17
N ARG A 458 -3.33 -9.68 23.35
CA ARG A 458 -2.02 -10.30 23.57
C ARG A 458 -2.01 -11.80 23.28
N GLY A 459 -3.11 -12.51 23.55
CA GLY A 459 -3.25 -13.92 23.16
C GLY A 459 -3.22 -14.16 21.66
N TYR A 460 -3.73 -13.21 20.88
CA TYR A 460 -3.66 -13.20 19.43
C TYR A 460 -2.24 -12.93 18.90
N VAL A 461 -1.54 -11.95 19.51
CA VAL A 461 -0.13 -11.67 19.19
C VAL A 461 0.76 -12.86 19.57
N ALA A 462 0.45 -13.56 20.67
CA ALA A 462 1.14 -14.79 21.05
C ALA A 462 0.96 -15.89 19.99
N LEU A 463 -0.25 -16.08 19.43
CA LEU A 463 -0.48 -17.01 18.33
C LEU A 463 0.38 -16.66 17.10
N TYR A 464 0.45 -15.38 16.76
CA TYR A 464 1.33 -14.91 15.67
C TYR A 464 2.79 -15.34 15.90
N PHE A 465 3.34 -15.06 17.09
CA PHE A 465 4.73 -15.42 17.40
C PHE A 465 4.98 -16.93 17.51
N LEU A 466 4.01 -17.70 17.99
CA LEU A 466 4.10 -19.17 17.97
C LEU A 466 4.21 -19.71 16.55
N GLY A 467 3.45 -19.16 15.61
CA GLY A 467 3.59 -19.48 14.19
C GLY A 467 4.93 -18.99 13.59
N ARG A 468 5.37 -17.79 13.98
CA ARG A 468 6.64 -17.21 13.53
C ARG A 468 7.87 -18.01 14.00
N LEU A 469 7.82 -18.51 15.23
CA LEU A 469 8.84 -19.39 15.82
C LEU A 469 8.65 -20.87 15.43
N ALA A 470 7.66 -21.16 14.60
CA ALA A 470 7.34 -22.50 14.10
C ALA A 470 7.17 -23.55 15.20
N ASP A 471 6.40 -23.25 16.25
CA ASP A 471 6.20 -24.13 17.39
C ASP A 471 5.36 -25.36 17.06
N ALA A 472 6.00 -26.45 16.68
CA ALA A 472 5.36 -27.68 16.23
C ALA A 472 4.53 -28.42 17.31
N GLU A 473 4.70 -28.09 18.62
CA GLU A 473 3.93 -28.72 19.69
C GLU A 473 2.49 -28.22 19.74
N LEU A 474 2.20 -27.07 19.10
CA LEU A 474 0.88 -26.44 19.14
C LEU A 474 0.01 -26.70 17.89
N VAL A 475 0.38 -27.61 17.01
CA VAL A 475 -0.41 -27.92 15.80
C VAL A 475 -1.86 -28.24 16.14
N GLU A 476 -2.11 -29.14 17.08
CA GLU A 476 -3.48 -29.50 17.49
C GLU A 476 -4.24 -28.37 18.22
N PRO A 477 -3.67 -27.67 19.23
CA PRO A 477 -4.33 -26.52 19.86
C PRO A 477 -4.66 -25.40 18.87
N ILE A 478 -3.77 -25.10 17.91
CA ILE A 478 -4.02 -24.10 16.85
C ILE A 478 -5.14 -24.58 15.93
N GLY A 479 -5.15 -25.86 15.58
CA GLY A 479 -6.21 -26.49 14.78
C GLY A 479 -7.58 -26.40 15.45
N GLN A 480 -7.66 -26.58 16.76
CA GLN A 480 -8.90 -26.42 17.53
C GLN A 480 -9.43 -24.98 17.45
N VAL A 481 -8.54 -23.97 17.60
CA VAL A 481 -8.91 -22.56 17.45
C VAL A 481 -9.39 -22.25 16.03
N LEU A 482 -8.75 -22.81 15.00
CA LEU A 482 -9.18 -22.64 13.62
C LEU A 482 -10.60 -23.15 13.39
N LEU A 483 -10.96 -24.26 13.99
CA LEU A 483 -12.27 -24.91 13.79
C LEU A 483 -13.37 -24.43 14.75
N ASP A 484 -13.04 -23.60 15.74
CA ASP A 484 -14.00 -23.05 16.72
C ASP A 484 -14.90 -21.99 16.06
N GLN A 485 -16.16 -22.35 15.78
CA GLN A 485 -17.16 -21.48 15.14
C GLN A 485 -17.83 -20.48 16.12
N GLN A 486 -17.67 -20.66 17.41
CA GLN A 486 -18.43 -19.91 18.43
C GLN A 486 -17.65 -18.75 19.06
N SER A 487 -16.41 -18.52 18.64
CA SER A 487 -15.57 -17.47 19.20
C SER A 487 -15.98 -16.09 18.68
N ASP A 488 -16.17 -15.10 19.58
CA ASP A 488 -16.39 -13.70 19.23
C ASP A 488 -15.21 -13.09 18.43
N HIS A 489 -14.02 -13.69 18.55
CA HIS A 489 -12.79 -13.30 17.82
C HIS A 489 -12.45 -14.30 16.72
N ARG A 490 -13.43 -15.01 16.19
CA ARG A 490 -13.22 -16.11 15.24
C ARG A 490 -12.33 -15.69 14.06
N TYR A 491 -12.63 -14.57 13.43
CA TYR A 491 -11.86 -14.17 12.24
C TYR A 491 -10.39 -13.94 12.58
N GLU A 492 -10.08 -13.17 13.62
CA GLU A 492 -8.72 -12.81 13.98
C GLU A 492 -7.89 -14.03 14.36
N TYR A 493 -8.40 -14.87 15.29
CA TYR A 493 -7.71 -16.10 15.68
C TYR A 493 -7.63 -17.11 14.55
N ALA A 494 -8.71 -17.33 13.80
CA ALA A 494 -8.71 -18.31 12.73
C ALA A 494 -7.78 -17.94 11.57
N SER A 495 -7.73 -16.68 11.17
CA SER A 495 -6.82 -16.21 10.12
C SER A 495 -5.35 -16.43 10.48
N HIS A 496 -4.96 -16.08 11.73
CA HIS A 496 -3.59 -16.31 12.21
C HIS A 496 -3.30 -17.77 12.54
N ALA A 497 -4.31 -18.56 12.91
CA ALA A 497 -4.17 -20.01 13.03
C ALA A 497 -3.79 -20.65 11.69
N ILE A 498 -4.43 -20.23 10.59
CA ILE A 498 -4.05 -20.68 9.24
C ILE A 498 -2.60 -20.28 8.97
N GLY A 499 -2.25 -19.00 9.14
CA GLY A 499 -0.88 -18.52 8.93
C GLY A 499 0.16 -19.25 9.76
N ALA A 500 -0.12 -19.52 11.05
CA ALA A 500 0.75 -20.28 11.93
C ALA A 500 0.93 -21.73 11.47
N LEU A 501 -0.15 -22.44 11.13
CA LEU A 501 -0.10 -23.80 10.61
C LEU A 501 0.71 -23.89 9.32
N LEU A 502 0.55 -22.94 8.39
CA LEU A 502 1.32 -22.89 7.15
C LEU A 502 2.83 -22.71 7.43
N ARG A 503 3.20 -21.81 8.34
CA ARG A 503 4.60 -21.60 8.73
C ARG A 503 5.21 -22.81 9.46
N ILE A 504 4.46 -23.43 10.37
CA ILE A 504 4.90 -24.67 11.04
C ILE A 504 5.12 -25.78 10.01
N GLY A 505 4.20 -25.98 9.08
CA GLY A 505 4.36 -26.98 8.03
C GLY A 505 5.47 -26.69 7.03
N GLN A 506 5.83 -25.42 6.83
CA GLN A 506 6.98 -25.03 6.04
C GLN A 506 8.29 -25.39 6.76
N ALA A 507 8.39 -25.12 8.06
CA ALA A 507 9.58 -25.39 8.87
C ALA A 507 9.73 -26.88 9.26
N HIS A 508 8.61 -27.61 9.38
CA HIS A 508 8.53 -28.99 9.85
C HIS A 508 7.81 -29.88 8.83
N PRO A 509 8.49 -30.34 7.76
CA PRO A 509 7.87 -31.19 6.73
C PRO A 509 7.20 -32.46 7.26
N GLU A 510 7.73 -33.03 8.35
CA GLU A 510 7.18 -34.23 9.02
C GLU A 510 5.79 -33.97 9.66
N ARG A 511 5.44 -32.73 9.90
CA ARG A 511 4.13 -32.32 10.45
C ARG A 511 3.09 -32.03 9.38
N ARG A 512 3.47 -31.94 8.10
CA ARG A 512 2.57 -31.55 6.99
C ARG A 512 1.33 -32.42 6.88
N ALA A 513 1.46 -33.72 7.10
CA ALA A 513 0.30 -34.63 7.03
C ALA A 513 -0.79 -34.29 8.06
N GLY A 514 -0.40 -34.07 9.33
CA GLY A 514 -1.31 -33.66 10.40
C GLY A 514 -1.89 -32.27 10.16
N ILE A 515 -1.04 -31.31 9.82
CA ILE A 515 -1.46 -29.95 9.48
C ILE A 515 -2.41 -29.94 8.29
N GLY A 516 -2.11 -30.71 7.24
CA GLY A 516 -2.97 -30.85 6.06
C GLY A 516 -4.35 -31.40 6.40
N ALA A 517 -4.43 -32.36 7.33
CA ALA A 517 -5.72 -32.88 7.80
C ALA A 517 -6.57 -31.81 8.51
N ILE A 518 -5.93 -30.93 9.31
CA ILE A 518 -6.60 -29.81 9.99
C ILE A 518 -7.06 -28.77 8.97
N LEU A 519 -6.16 -28.36 8.07
CA LEU A 519 -6.46 -27.36 7.04
C LEU A 519 -7.57 -27.82 6.10
N ARG A 520 -7.64 -29.12 5.77
CA ARG A 520 -8.72 -29.67 4.97
C ARG A 520 -10.07 -29.63 5.70
N LYS A 521 -10.13 -29.90 7.01
CA LYS A 521 -11.36 -29.76 7.79
C LYS A 521 -11.93 -28.35 7.71
N PHE A 522 -11.07 -27.34 7.71
CA PHE A 522 -11.49 -25.96 7.49
C PHE A 522 -11.89 -25.71 6.02
N ALA A 523 -11.02 -26.05 5.08
CA ALA A 523 -11.13 -25.57 3.71
C ALA A 523 -12.11 -26.37 2.83
N GLU A 524 -12.40 -27.65 3.18
CA GLU A 524 -13.37 -28.51 2.49
C GLU A 524 -14.79 -28.37 3.06
N ASP A 525 -14.97 -27.78 4.24
CA ASP A 525 -16.26 -27.56 4.87
C ASP A 525 -16.80 -26.15 4.50
N PRO A 526 -17.89 -26.04 3.70
CA PRO A 526 -18.44 -24.74 3.31
C PRO A 526 -19.02 -23.93 4.48
N ASP A 527 -19.33 -24.59 5.61
CA ASP A 527 -19.89 -23.94 6.80
C ASP A 527 -18.82 -23.30 7.70
N GLN A 528 -17.53 -23.51 7.40
CA GLN A 528 -16.41 -22.80 8.04
C GLN A 528 -16.28 -21.37 7.50
N ILE A 529 -17.08 -20.44 7.98
CA ILE A 529 -17.16 -19.06 7.49
C ILE A 529 -16.20 -18.15 8.25
N LEU A 530 -15.45 -17.31 7.53
CA LEU A 530 -14.67 -16.19 8.07
C LEU A 530 -15.27 -14.88 7.55
N MET A 531 -15.73 -14.03 8.47
CA MET A 531 -16.29 -12.72 8.17
C MET A 531 -15.35 -11.65 8.71
N ALA A 532 -14.93 -10.73 7.87
CA ALA A 532 -14.21 -9.53 8.27
C ALA A 532 -15.06 -8.29 8.07
N ARG A 533 -14.95 -7.35 9.02
CA ARG A 533 -15.57 -6.03 8.87
C ARG A 533 -14.82 -5.27 7.77
N LEU A 534 -15.56 -4.77 6.79
CA LEU A 534 -15.00 -3.83 5.82
C LEU A 534 -14.69 -2.52 6.53
N LYS A 535 -13.45 -2.04 6.38
CA LYS A 535 -13.04 -0.76 6.94
C LYS A 535 -13.78 0.37 6.27
N GLY A 536 -14.17 1.34 7.06
CA GLY A 536 -14.88 2.51 6.60
C GLY A 536 -16.01 2.87 7.53
N THR A 537 -17.01 3.53 7.02
CA THR A 537 -18.14 4.07 7.78
C THR A 537 -19.26 3.07 8.02
N ALA A 538 -19.17 1.87 7.43
CA ALA A 538 -20.24 0.89 7.49
C ALA A 538 -19.89 -0.30 8.39
N ASP A 539 -20.91 -0.81 9.06
CA ASP A 539 -20.85 -2.11 9.76
C ASP A 539 -20.95 -3.30 8.79
N THR A 540 -20.62 -3.06 7.52
CA THR A 540 -20.68 -4.07 6.46
C THR A 540 -19.61 -5.13 6.70
N MET A 541 -20.05 -6.37 6.76
CA MET A 541 -19.20 -7.53 6.89
C MET A 541 -18.98 -8.15 5.51
N LYS A 542 -17.73 -8.49 5.19
CA LYS A 542 -17.39 -9.24 3.98
C LYS A 542 -16.95 -10.66 4.36
N ARG A 543 -17.39 -11.62 3.58
CA ARG A 543 -16.89 -12.99 3.66
C ARG A 543 -15.47 -13.05 3.11
N MET A 544 -14.54 -13.65 3.83
CA MET A 544 -13.11 -13.66 3.53
C MET A 544 -12.52 -15.07 3.38
N ASP A 545 -13.27 -16.11 3.66
CA ASP A 545 -12.78 -17.50 3.65
C ASP A 545 -12.41 -18.01 2.25
N GLY A 546 -12.91 -17.39 1.18
CA GLY A 546 -12.54 -17.73 -0.20
C GLY A 546 -11.04 -17.59 -0.44
N ALA A 547 -10.46 -16.42 -0.16
CA ALA A 547 -9.03 -16.16 -0.31
C ALA A 547 -8.17 -17.11 0.56
N PHE A 548 -8.59 -17.37 1.80
CA PHE A 548 -7.87 -18.30 2.70
C PHE A 548 -7.91 -19.73 2.19
N ARG A 549 -9.05 -20.21 1.66
CA ARG A 549 -9.18 -21.56 1.06
C ARG A 549 -8.30 -21.72 -0.17
N ILE A 550 -8.23 -20.69 -1.02
CA ILE A 550 -7.37 -20.70 -2.21
C ILE A 550 -5.89 -20.81 -1.79
N THR A 551 -5.47 -20.06 -0.78
CA THR A 551 -4.09 -20.15 -0.26
C THR A 551 -3.80 -21.51 0.37
N VAL A 552 -4.72 -22.03 1.15
CA VAL A 552 -4.60 -23.40 1.71
C VAL A 552 -4.49 -24.43 0.60
N ALA A 553 -5.33 -24.35 -0.44
CA ALA A 553 -5.30 -25.30 -1.55
C ALA A 553 -3.96 -25.26 -2.30
N ARG A 554 -3.41 -24.07 -2.58
CA ARG A 554 -2.06 -23.92 -3.17
C ARG A 554 -1.01 -24.61 -2.31
N THR A 555 -1.01 -24.34 -1.01
CA THR A 555 -0.02 -24.91 -0.09
C THR A 555 -0.14 -26.43 0.00
N LEU A 556 -1.34 -26.98 0.04
CA LEU A 556 -1.55 -28.43 0.06
C LEU A 556 -1.07 -29.07 -1.25
N ASN A 557 -1.29 -28.43 -2.40
CA ASN A 557 -0.74 -28.87 -3.68
C ASN A 557 0.81 -28.88 -3.66
N ASP A 558 1.43 -27.82 -3.16
CA ASP A 558 2.90 -27.72 -3.02
C ASP A 558 3.45 -28.79 -2.07
N TRP A 559 2.69 -29.21 -1.08
CA TRP A 559 3.06 -30.28 -0.17
C TRP A 559 2.72 -31.68 -0.70
N GLY A 560 2.06 -31.80 -1.85
CA GLY A 560 1.63 -33.06 -2.43
C GLY A 560 0.50 -33.72 -1.65
N ILE A 561 -0.33 -32.97 -0.93
CA ILE A 561 -1.46 -33.46 -0.12
C ILE A 561 -2.76 -33.35 -0.91
N PRO A 562 -3.41 -34.47 -1.25
CA PRO A 562 -4.69 -34.49 -1.97
C PRO A 562 -5.81 -33.78 -1.19
N HIS A 563 -6.62 -32.97 -1.88
CA HIS A 563 -7.75 -32.24 -1.28
C HIS A 563 -8.89 -32.02 -2.30
N ARG A 564 -10.08 -31.66 -1.79
CA ARG A 564 -11.28 -31.36 -2.59
C ARG A 564 -11.74 -29.90 -2.44
N ILE A 565 -10.84 -29.00 -2.09
CA ILE A 565 -11.15 -27.57 -1.84
C ILE A 565 -11.77 -26.92 -3.08
N GLY A 566 -11.36 -27.32 -4.30
CA GLY A 566 -11.94 -26.82 -5.55
C GLY A 566 -13.46 -27.08 -5.67
N GLU A 567 -13.95 -28.21 -5.18
CA GLU A 567 -15.39 -28.53 -5.15
C GLU A 567 -16.14 -27.62 -4.16
N THR A 568 -15.48 -27.23 -3.07
CA THR A 568 -16.05 -26.35 -2.07
C THR A 568 -16.09 -24.90 -2.61
N LEU A 569 -15.01 -24.44 -3.25
CA LEU A 569 -14.94 -23.09 -3.83
C LEU A 569 -16.05 -22.85 -4.87
N GLN A 570 -16.46 -23.88 -5.65
CA GLN A 570 -17.56 -23.77 -6.61
C GLN A 570 -18.93 -23.53 -5.96
N LYS A 571 -19.08 -23.80 -4.67
CA LYS A 571 -20.33 -23.63 -3.92
C LYS A 571 -20.38 -22.32 -3.13
N LEU A 572 -19.29 -21.58 -3.09
CA LEU A 572 -19.15 -20.35 -2.30
C LEU A 572 -19.50 -19.11 -3.13
N PRO A 573 -20.03 -18.07 -2.51
CA PRO A 573 -20.21 -16.77 -3.14
C PRO A 573 -18.87 -16.03 -3.22
N LEU A 574 -18.01 -16.45 -4.15
CA LEU A 574 -16.72 -15.81 -4.40
C LEU A 574 -16.93 -14.48 -5.12
N ASP A 575 -16.11 -13.46 -4.81
CA ASP A 575 -15.99 -12.31 -5.67
C ASP A 575 -15.26 -12.69 -6.98
N PHE A 576 -15.32 -11.80 -7.99
CA PHE A 576 -14.77 -12.12 -9.30
C PHE A 576 -13.27 -12.41 -9.27
N HIS A 577 -12.52 -11.69 -8.43
CA HIS A 577 -11.09 -11.94 -8.27
C HIS A 577 -10.80 -13.31 -7.65
N GLU A 578 -11.49 -13.65 -6.55
CA GLU A 578 -11.40 -14.97 -5.92
C GLU A 578 -11.80 -16.09 -6.89
N TRP A 579 -12.86 -15.87 -7.66
CA TRP A 579 -13.28 -16.83 -8.68
C TRP A 579 -12.19 -17.06 -9.74
N ARG A 580 -11.58 -16.01 -10.28
CA ARG A 580 -10.46 -16.11 -11.22
C ARG A 580 -9.25 -16.83 -10.62
N MET A 581 -8.94 -16.57 -9.34
CA MET A 581 -7.89 -17.29 -8.63
C MET A 581 -8.20 -18.78 -8.48
N ALA A 582 -9.45 -19.13 -8.18
CA ALA A 582 -9.90 -20.51 -8.06
C ALA A 582 -9.84 -21.26 -9.40
N GLU A 583 -10.21 -20.63 -10.52
CA GLU A 583 -10.02 -21.18 -11.86
C GLU A 583 -8.55 -21.48 -12.18
N ARG A 584 -7.66 -20.53 -11.90
CA ARG A 584 -6.21 -20.71 -12.10
C ARG A 584 -5.62 -21.84 -11.24
N LEU A 585 -6.24 -22.12 -10.09
CA LEU A 585 -5.86 -23.23 -9.22
C LEU A 585 -6.23 -24.59 -9.84
N GLN A 586 -7.38 -24.68 -10.51
CA GLN A 586 -7.86 -25.92 -11.15
C GLN A 586 -7.13 -26.24 -12.47
N ALA A 587 -6.59 -25.21 -13.14
CA ALA A 587 -5.85 -25.36 -14.40
C ALA A 587 -4.40 -25.85 -14.22
N ARG A 588 -3.91 -25.91 -12.99
CA ARG A 588 -2.59 -26.46 -12.61
C ARG A 588 -2.72 -27.89 -12.10
#